data_e7781380777ba98e5ff4b31a4b97208f
#
_entry.id   e7781380777ba98e5ff4b31a4b97208f
#
_cell.length_a   1.000
_cell.length_b   1.000
_cell.length_c   1.000
_cell.angle_alpha   90.00
_cell.angle_beta   90.00
_cell.angle_gamma   90.00
#
_symmetry.space_group_name_H-M   'P 1'
#
loop_
_entity.id
_entity.type
_entity.pdbx_description
1 polymer ?
#
loop_
_entity_poly.entity_id
_entity_poly.type
_entity_poly.pdbx_seq_one_letter_code
_entity_poly.pdbx_strand_id
1 'polypeptide(L)'
;MVNILEKVSDKNDLCYINSKTKYSLGLSYVIKYNEKFLMIADTCDYEYDGYIIIKWDNIEEIEYNKRAIFESKIIKNENGKPNIENVIDIKLDSYKTIFNCFLDRNENITIYRGISAKNNELLKKYVDDF
;
A
#
# COMPACT_ATOMS: atom_id res chain seq x y z
N MET A 1 6.59 15.10 -0.25
CA MET A 1 6.18 13.79 0.28
C MET A 1 7.24 12.70 0.08
N VAL A 2 7.96 12.71 -1.03
CA VAL A 2 9.02 11.71 -1.28
C VAL A 2 10.10 11.71 -0.21
N ASN A 3 10.52 12.89 0.28
CA ASN A 3 11.53 12.99 1.34
C ASN A 3 11.11 12.31 2.63
N ILE A 4 9.82 12.37 2.97
CA ILE A 4 9.28 11.67 4.15
C ILE A 4 9.35 10.17 3.94
N LEU A 5 9.00 9.68 2.74
CA LEU A 5 9.06 8.25 2.43
C LEU A 5 10.47 7.70 2.50
N GLU A 6 11.46 8.46 2.07
CA GLU A 6 12.86 8.04 2.19
C GLU A 6 13.27 7.86 3.64
N LYS A 7 12.89 8.79 4.51
CA LYS A 7 13.17 8.68 5.95
C LYS A 7 12.51 7.46 6.58
N VAL A 8 11.24 7.23 6.23
CA VAL A 8 10.47 6.09 6.74
C VAL A 8 11.12 4.79 6.30
N SER A 9 11.47 4.68 5.02
CA SER A 9 12.06 3.48 4.45
C SER A 9 13.46 3.20 5.01
N ASP A 10 14.28 4.23 5.19
CA ASP A 10 15.63 4.08 5.73
C ASP A 10 15.62 3.51 7.15
N LYS A 11 14.59 3.78 7.92
CA LYS A 11 14.44 3.28 9.29
C LYS A 11 13.59 2.01 9.37
N ASN A 12 13.07 1.53 8.26
CA ASN A 12 12.11 0.42 8.22
C ASN A 12 10.89 0.66 9.12
N ASP A 13 10.49 1.92 9.25
CA ASP A 13 9.32 2.30 10.02
C ASP A 13 8.06 2.34 9.15
N LEU A 14 6.92 2.54 9.81
CA LEU A 14 5.65 2.77 9.16
C LEU A 14 5.25 4.24 9.30
N CYS A 15 4.34 4.69 8.47
CA CYS A 15 3.80 6.05 8.50
C CYS A 15 2.30 6.04 8.30
N TYR A 16 1.63 7.14 8.69
CA TYR A 16 0.22 7.32 8.41
C TYR A 16 0.05 7.92 7.03
N ILE A 17 -0.84 7.32 6.24
CA ILE A 17 -1.18 7.80 4.91
C ILE A 17 -2.63 8.26 4.94
N ASN A 18 -2.85 9.54 4.71
CA ASN A 18 -4.16 10.15 4.67
C ASN A 18 -4.59 10.36 3.23
N SER A 19 -5.67 9.71 2.82
CA SER A 19 -6.21 9.86 1.47
C SER A 19 -7.17 11.03 1.40
N LYS A 20 -7.43 11.51 0.19
CA LYS A 20 -8.42 12.58 -0.05
C LYS A 20 -9.86 12.09 0.09
N THR A 21 -10.06 10.78 0.15
CA THR A 21 -11.38 10.21 0.38
C THR A 21 -11.64 10.05 1.87
N LYS A 22 -12.86 9.63 2.24
CA LYS A 22 -13.27 9.47 3.64
C LYS A 22 -12.54 8.35 4.39
N TYR A 23 -11.75 7.54 3.70
CA TYR A 23 -11.08 6.39 4.31
C TYR A 23 -9.66 6.75 4.70
N SER A 24 -9.38 6.68 5.99
CA SER A 24 -8.02 6.71 6.49
C SER A 24 -7.36 5.36 6.20
N LEU A 25 -6.18 5.39 5.61
CA LEU A 25 -5.43 4.17 5.32
C LEU A 25 -4.67 3.64 6.54
N GLY A 26 -4.60 4.41 7.60
CA GLY A 26 -3.93 3.99 8.82
C GLY A 26 -2.41 3.94 8.70
N LEU A 27 -1.80 3.17 9.60
CA LEU A 27 -0.35 3.02 9.67
C LEU A 27 0.11 1.99 8.63
N SER A 28 1.02 2.39 7.76
CA SER A 28 1.36 1.63 6.56
C SER A 28 2.87 1.47 6.38
N TYR A 29 3.28 0.29 5.93
CA TYR A 29 4.66 0.02 5.54
C TYR A 29 4.82 0.30 4.05
N VAL A 30 5.79 1.17 3.70
CA VAL A 30 6.04 1.53 2.30
C VAL A 30 6.81 0.41 1.61
N ILE A 31 6.21 -0.19 0.58
CA ILE A 31 6.84 -1.27 -0.18
C ILE A 31 7.66 -0.69 -1.31
N LYS A 32 7.04 0.07 -2.19
CA LYS A 32 7.71 0.78 -3.28
C LYS A 32 6.82 1.87 -3.85
N TYR A 33 7.42 2.76 -4.62
CA TYR A 33 6.68 3.85 -5.26
C TYR A 33 7.41 4.34 -6.51
N ASN A 34 6.68 5.04 -7.34
CA ASN A 34 7.22 5.77 -8.49
C ASN A 34 6.50 7.12 -8.58
N GLU A 35 6.62 7.81 -9.71
CA GLU A 35 5.99 9.11 -9.90
C GLU A 35 4.46 9.05 -9.98
N LYS A 36 3.88 7.87 -10.19
CA LYS A 36 2.43 7.70 -10.35
C LYS A 36 1.75 7.06 -9.15
N PHE A 37 2.37 6.04 -8.57
CA PHE A 37 1.74 5.18 -7.58
C PHE A 37 2.61 4.97 -6.35
N LEU A 38 1.93 4.67 -5.24
CA LEU A 38 2.53 4.20 -3.99
C LEU A 38 1.92 2.85 -3.65
N MET A 39 2.78 1.86 -3.33
CA MET A 39 2.36 0.55 -2.84
C MET A 39 2.75 0.40 -1.38
N ILE A 40 1.79 0.03 -0.55
CA ILE A 40 1.98 -0.14 0.88
C ILE A 40 1.44 -1.49 1.36
N ALA A 41 1.97 -1.94 2.49
CA ALA A 41 1.34 -2.99 3.29
C ALA A 41 0.55 -2.30 4.41
N ASP A 42 -0.75 -2.51 4.42
CA ASP A 42 -1.64 -1.92 5.40
C ASP A 42 -1.60 -2.68 6.72
N THR A 43 -2.06 -2.04 7.80
CA THR A 43 -2.17 -2.68 9.10
C THR A 43 -3.56 -2.51 9.67
N CYS A 44 -3.96 -3.47 10.49
CA CYS A 44 -5.19 -3.44 11.25
C CYS A 44 -4.89 -4.07 12.63
N ASP A 45 -5.20 -3.35 13.69
CA ASP A 45 -4.93 -3.84 15.06
C ASP A 45 -3.49 -4.29 15.27
N TYR A 46 -2.54 -3.51 14.73
CA TYR A 46 -1.09 -3.76 14.80
C TYR A 46 -0.59 -5.00 14.05
N GLU A 47 -1.41 -5.56 13.17
CA GLU A 47 -1.03 -6.66 12.29
C GLU A 47 -1.11 -6.23 10.84
N TYR A 48 -0.24 -6.80 9.99
CA TYR A 48 -0.31 -6.53 8.55
C TYR A 48 -1.57 -7.16 7.96
N ASP A 49 -2.31 -6.38 7.17
CA ASP A 49 -3.61 -6.75 6.64
C ASP A 49 -3.73 -6.40 5.14
N GLY A 50 -2.91 -7.05 4.34
CA GLY A 50 -2.96 -6.92 2.89
C GLY A 50 -2.16 -5.75 2.32
N TYR A 51 -2.37 -5.51 1.04
CA TYR A 51 -1.60 -4.53 0.27
C TYR A 51 -2.55 -3.52 -0.35
N ILE A 52 -2.08 -2.28 -0.45
CA ILE A 52 -2.84 -1.19 -1.07
C ILE A 52 -1.96 -0.52 -2.10
N ILE A 53 -2.51 -0.29 -3.29
CA ILE A 53 -1.88 0.52 -4.32
C ILE A 53 -2.73 1.77 -4.50
N ILE A 54 -2.11 2.92 -4.33
CA ILE A 54 -2.80 4.20 -4.39
C ILE A 54 -2.05 5.17 -5.31
N LYS A 55 -2.82 5.90 -6.11
CA LYS A 55 -2.26 6.96 -6.96
C LYS A 55 -1.95 8.19 -6.12
N TRP A 56 -0.83 8.84 -6.41
CA TRP A 56 -0.41 10.04 -5.66
C TRP A 56 -1.48 11.11 -5.58
N ASP A 57 -2.29 11.25 -6.64
CA ASP A 57 -3.39 12.22 -6.68
C ASP A 57 -4.43 12.01 -5.57
N ASN A 58 -4.51 10.81 -5.02
CA ASN A 58 -5.46 10.46 -3.97
C ASN A 58 -4.87 10.59 -2.56
N ILE A 59 -3.60 10.92 -2.45
CA ILE A 59 -2.93 11.10 -1.16
C ILE A 59 -2.95 12.57 -0.78
N GLU A 60 -3.53 12.87 0.38
CA GLU A 60 -3.57 14.21 0.92
C GLU A 60 -2.31 14.52 1.73
N GLU A 61 -1.93 13.61 2.61
CA GLU A 61 -0.83 13.82 3.53
C GLU A 61 -0.18 12.52 3.94
N ILE A 62 1.11 12.57 4.23
CA ILE A 62 1.86 11.48 4.86
C ILE A 62 2.40 12.00 6.18
N GLU A 63 2.05 11.33 7.28
CA GLU A 63 2.48 11.71 8.61
C GLU A 63 3.48 10.70 9.17
N TYR A 64 4.67 11.21 9.50
CA TYR A 64 5.70 10.43 10.17
C TYR A 64 6.15 11.17 11.43
N ASN A 65 5.40 11.00 12.49
CA ASN A 65 5.56 11.70 13.76
C ASN A 65 5.97 10.74 14.87
N LYS A 66 6.05 11.25 16.11
CA LYS A 66 6.42 10.43 17.27
C LYS A 66 5.47 9.25 17.49
N ARG A 67 4.19 9.44 17.21
CA ARG A 67 3.19 8.38 17.34
C ARG A 67 3.45 7.28 16.31
N ALA A 68 3.72 7.64 15.07
CA ALA A 68 4.04 6.67 14.02
C ALA A 68 5.30 5.88 14.36
N ILE A 69 6.33 6.56 14.86
CA ILE A 69 7.57 5.90 15.29
C ILE A 69 7.31 4.92 16.42
N PHE A 70 6.54 5.33 17.41
CA PHE A 70 6.21 4.48 18.56
C PHE A 70 5.40 3.25 18.13
N GLU A 71 4.35 3.45 17.36
CA GLU A 71 3.49 2.34 16.89
C GLU A 71 4.25 1.43 15.92
N SER A 72 5.18 1.97 15.13
CA SER A 72 6.06 1.15 14.28
C SER A 72 6.87 0.16 15.09
N LYS A 73 7.38 0.58 16.26
CA LYS A 73 8.14 -0.31 17.14
C LYS A 73 7.28 -1.48 17.63
N ILE A 74 6.02 -1.21 17.97
CA ILE A 74 5.08 -2.26 18.41
C ILE A 74 4.88 -3.27 17.28
N ILE A 75 4.56 -2.80 16.09
CA ILE A 75 4.32 -3.67 14.93
C ILE A 75 5.56 -4.49 14.58
N LYS A 76 6.73 -3.86 14.55
CA LYS A 76 7.98 -4.55 14.22
C LYS A 76 8.35 -5.61 15.27
N ASN A 77 8.10 -5.33 16.53
CA ASN A 77 8.38 -6.29 17.60
C ASN A 77 7.43 -7.48 17.58
N GLU A 78 6.15 -7.25 17.27
CA GLU A 78 5.12 -8.29 17.23
C GLU A 78 5.13 -9.08 15.91
N ASN A 79 5.36 -8.42 14.79
CA ASN A 79 5.12 -9.01 13.46
C ASN A 79 6.32 -8.93 12.51
N GLY A 80 7.39 -8.24 12.90
CA GLY A 80 8.54 -8.03 12.02
C GLY A 80 8.21 -7.14 10.83
N LYS A 81 8.79 -7.45 9.68
CA LYS A 81 8.51 -6.80 8.40
C LYS A 81 7.41 -7.56 7.66
N PRO A 82 6.60 -6.88 6.83
CA PRO A 82 5.62 -7.61 6.01
C PRO A 82 6.33 -8.48 4.98
N ASN A 83 5.67 -9.57 4.60
CA ASN A 83 6.16 -10.39 3.49
C ASN A 83 5.82 -9.68 2.17
N ILE A 84 6.83 -9.15 1.49
CA ILE A 84 6.66 -8.41 0.25
C ILE A 84 7.13 -9.16 -0.98
N GLU A 85 7.66 -10.37 -0.82
CA GLU A 85 8.24 -11.14 -1.92
C GLU A 85 7.26 -11.39 -3.06
N ASN A 86 5.97 -11.56 -2.73
CA ASN A 86 4.94 -11.85 -3.73
C ASN A 86 4.49 -10.62 -4.50
N VAL A 87 4.81 -9.42 -4.04
CA VAL A 87 4.28 -8.18 -4.61
C VAL A 87 5.36 -7.18 -5.04
N ILE A 88 6.61 -7.39 -4.63
CA ILE A 88 7.69 -6.44 -4.91
C ILE A 88 7.98 -6.30 -6.42
N ASP A 89 7.67 -7.31 -7.20
CA ASP A 89 7.90 -7.33 -8.65
C ASP A 89 6.75 -6.71 -9.47
N ILE A 90 5.67 -6.28 -8.81
CA ILE A 90 4.54 -5.67 -9.50
C ILE A 90 4.96 -4.36 -10.14
N LYS A 91 4.65 -4.20 -11.43
CA LYS A 91 4.97 -2.99 -12.17
C LYS A 91 3.90 -1.93 -11.95
N LEU A 92 4.31 -0.77 -11.43
CA LEU A 92 3.40 0.34 -11.13
C LEU A 92 3.32 1.34 -12.30
N ASP A 93 3.14 0.84 -13.53
CA ASP A 93 3.15 1.68 -14.73
C ASP A 93 1.78 2.31 -15.01
N SER A 94 0.72 1.52 -14.88
CA SER A 94 -0.66 1.93 -15.12
C SER A 94 -1.60 1.00 -14.38
N TYR A 95 -2.86 1.39 -14.23
CA TYR A 95 -3.87 0.50 -13.65
C TYR A 95 -3.98 -0.81 -14.41
N LYS A 96 -3.96 -0.75 -15.73
CA LYS A 96 -4.04 -1.95 -16.56
C LYS A 96 -2.87 -2.91 -16.29
N THR A 97 -1.66 -2.39 -16.22
CA THR A 97 -0.47 -3.18 -15.90
C THR A 97 -0.58 -3.80 -14.51
N ILE A 98 -1.02 -3.00 -13.53
CA ILE A 98 -1.21 -3.47 -12.16
C ILE A 98 -2.24 -4.61 -12.12
N PHE A 99 -3.39 -4.44 -12.73
CA PHE A 99 -4.42 -5.47 -12.77
C PHE A 99 -3.92 -6.75 -13.42
N ASN A 100 -3.19 -6.64 -14.53
CA ASN A 100 -2.62 -7.81 -15.22
C ASN A 100 -1.62 -8.56 -14.34
N CYS A 101 -0.86 -7.87 -13.52
CA CYS A 101 0.06 -8.51 -12.57
C CYS A 101 -0.67 -9.38 -11.55
N PHE A 102 -1.94 -9.07 -11.25
CA PHE A 102 -2.71 -9.77 -10.23
C PHE A 102 -3.66 -10.84 -10.77
N LEU A 103 -3.85 -10.93 -12.08
CA LEU A 103 -4.82 -11.88 -12.66
C LEU A 103 -4.54 -13.34 -12.27
N ASP A 104 -3.28 -13.69 -12.09
CA ASP A 104 -2.86 -15.05 -11.77
C ASP A 104 -2.44 -15.23 -10.31
N ARG A 105 -2.76 -14.26 -9.45
CA ARG A 105 -2.34 -14.29 -8.05
C ARG A 105 -3.55 -14.37 -7.12
N ASN A 106 -3.38 -15.07 -6.01
CA ASN A 106 -4.40 -15.19 -4.97
C ASN A 106 -4.15 -14.20 -3.81
N GLU A 107 -3.66 -13.00 -4.13
CA GLU A 107 -3.37 -11.99 -3.14
C GLU A 107 -4.56 -11.07 -2.91
N ASN A 108 -4.77 -10.68 -1.64
CA ASN A 108 -5.75 -9.66 -1.30
C ASN A 108 -5.13 -8.29 -1.50
N ILE A 109 -5.57 -7.59 -2.54
CA ILE A 109 -5.08 -6.27 -2.87
C ILE A 109 -6.22 -5.30 -3.04
N THR A 110 -6.05 -4.14 -2.45
CA THR A 110 -6.96 -3.02 -2.65
C THR A 110 -6.27 -2.03 -3.59
N ILE A 111 -6.93 -1.76 -4.71
CA ILE A 111 -6.49 -0.71 -5.62
C ILE A 111 -7.39 0.48 -5.37
N TYR A 112 -6.77 1.60 -4.98
CA TYR A 112 -7.48 2.73 -4.41
C TYR A 112 -8.15 3.61 -5.46
N ARG A 113 -9.25 3.11 -6.02
CA ARG A 113 -10.30 3.84 -6.72
C ARG A 113 -11.66 3.41 -6.19
N GLY A 114 -11.69 2.89 -4.96
CA GLY A 114 -12.88 2.29 -4.39
C GLY A 114 -13.11 0.85 -4.87
N ILE A 115 -12.12 0.23 -5.50
CA ILE A 115 -12.22 -1.14 -5.99
C ILE A 115 -11.41 -2.05 -5.07
N SER A 116 -12.08 -3.05 -4.49
CA SER A 116 -11.41 -4.10 -3.74
C SER A 116 -11.44 -5.37 -4.58
N ALA A 117 -10.25 -5.83 -4.99
CA ALA A 117 -10.14 -7.00 -5.84
C ALA A 117 -9.68 -8.19 -5.01
N LYS A 118 -10.59 -9.07 -4.66
CA LYS A 118 -10.32 -10.27 -3.87
C LYS A 118 -10.24 -11.54 -4.70
N ASN A 119 -10.59 -11.47 -5.98
CA ASN A 119 -10.52 -12.62 -6.87
C ASN A 119 -10.25 -12.20 -8.31
N ASN A 120 -9.79 -13.16 -9.11
CA ASN A 120 -9.39 -12.91 -10.49
C ASN A 120 -10.55 -12.53 -11.42
N GLU A 121 -11.75 -12.97 -11.12
CA GLU A 121 -12.92 -12.63 -11.95
C GLU A 121 -13.24 -11.14 -11.85
N LEU A 122 -13.16 -10.60 -10.64
CA LEU A 122 -13.38 -9.17 -10.43
C LEU A 122 -12.31 -8.35 -11.13
N LEU A 123 -11.04 -8.77 -11.05
CA LEU A 123 -9.95 -8.12 -11.75
C LEU A 123 -10.14 -8.13 -13.26
N LYS A 124 -10.53 -9.27 -13.83
CA LYS A 124 -10.80 -9.38 -15.27
C LYS A 124 -11.88 -8.42 -15.74
N LYS A 125 -12.92 -8.25 -14.93
CA LYS A 125 -13.99 -7.30 -15.24
C LYS A 125 -13.47 -5.87 -15.38
N TYR A 126 -12.52 -5.46 -14.54
CA TYR A 126 -12.01 -4.09 -14.52
C TYR A 126 -10.81 -3.85 -15.43
N VAL A 127 -10.09 -4.87 -15.85
CA VAL A 127 -8.93 -4.73 -16.73
C VAL A 127 -9.29 -4.02 -18.05
N ASP A 128 -10.42 -4.37 -18.63
CA ASP A 128 -10.85 -3.79 -19.91
C ASP A 128 -11.43 -2.38 -19.76
N ASP A 129 -11.79 -1.96 -18.54
CA ASP A 129 -12.31 -0.63 -18.26
C ASP A 129 -11.22 0.43 -18.00
N PHE A 130 -9.99 0.00 -17.92
CA PHE A 130 -8.83 0.85 -17.68
C PHE A 130 -7.84 0.77 -18.84
#